data_28c7d29ec185c3d67e1016a2c15385e0
#
_entry.id   28c7d29ec185c3d67e1016a2c15385e0
#
_cell.length_a   1.000
_cell.length_b   1.000
_cell.length_c   1.000
_cell.angle_alpha   90.00
_cell.angle_beta   90.00
_cell.angle_gamma   90.00
#
_symmetry.space_group_name_H-M   'P 1'
#
loop_
_entity.id
_entity.type
_entity.pdbx_description
1 polymer ?
#
loop_
_entity_poly.entity_id
_entity_poly.type
_entity_poly.pdbx_seq_one_letter_code
_entity_poly.pdbx_strand_id
1 'polypeptide(L)'
;MKKSLLTLLTFCILSFSACAQSSKTTGEKTMETAKNTTINVIVNGVTKTATLVNNVATKALLELLAKGNVTVKTDDYGGFEKVGTFGTRLPTENSQIDTVPGDIVLYQGNSISFFYDNNGWSYTMIGKLDITDVKEIKTFLAAWKGKTDIILSLK
;
A
#
# COMPACT_ATOMS: atom_id res chain seq x y z
N MET A 1 37.21 -83.04 29.26
CA MET A 1 38.33 -82.66 30.12
C MET A 1 38.82 -81.29 29.74
N LYS A 2 38.95 -80.46 30.78
CA LYS A 2 39.75 -79.19 30.80
C LYS A 2 39.31 -78.07 29.89
N LYS A 3 38.62 -77.01 30.38
CA LYS A 3 39.12 -75.84 31.14
C LYS A 3 39.97 -74.92 30.28
N SER A 4 39.47 -73.70 30.07
CA SER A 4 40.09 -72.44 30.52
C SER A 4 39.39 -71.28 29.73
N LEU A 5 38.62 -70.46 30.29
CA LEU A 5 38.81 -69.25 31.10
C LEU A 5 39.94 -68.36 30.56
N LEU A 6 39.55 -67.28 29.98
CA LEU A 6 40.19 -65.98 30.16
C LEU A 6 39.29 -64.84 29.48
N THR A 7 38.55 -64.25 30.28
CA THR A 7 38.72 -62.90 30.84
C THR A 7 39.10 -61.82 29.86
N LEU A 8 38.15 -60.92 29.67
CA LEU A 8 38.29 -59.49 29.91
C LEU A 8 38.92 -58.64 28.80
N LEU A 9 38.23 -57.80 28.15
CA LEU A 9 38.36 -56.38 28.49
C LEU A 9 37.28 -55.58 27.74
N THR A 10 36.40 -55.06 28.56
CA THR A 10 35.40 -54.07 28.17
C THR A 10 36.14 -52.84 27.78
N PHE A 11 36.01 -52.45 26.53
CA PHE A 11 36.32 -51.06 26.07
C PHE A 11 35.08 -50.44 25.64
N CYS A 12 34.44 -49.69 26.54
CA CYS A 12 33.35 -48.79 26.25
C CYS A 12 33.86 -47.61 25.39
N ILE A 13 33.64 -47.70 24.11
CA ILE A 13 33.76 -46.53 23.25
C ILE A 13 32.43 -45.83 23.29
N LEU A 14 32.33 -44.76 24.06
CA LEU A 14 31.25 -43.79 24.05
C LEU A 14 31.29 -43.07 22.70
N SER A 15 30.49 -43.57 21.78
CA SER A 15 30.18 -42.81 20.55
C SER A 15 29.25 -41.66 20.91
N PHE A 16 29.83 -40.49 21.09
CA PHE A 16 29.07 -39.27 21.12
C PHE A 16 28.45 -39.08 19.73
N SER A 17 27.20 -39.50 19.59
CA SER A 17 26.35 -39.14 18.46
C SER A 17 25.98 -37.66 18.63
N ALA A 18 26.72 -36.81 17.99
CA ALA A 18 26.35 -35.40 17.87
C ALA A 18 25.05 -35.33 17.07
N CYS A 19 23.93 -35.26 17.75
CA CYS A 19 22.68 -34.89 17.19
C CYS A 19 22.80 -33.42 16.75
N ALA A 20 23.04 -33.20 15.46
CA ALA A 20 22.87 -31.88 14.87
C ALA A 20 21.38 -31.51 14.95
N GLN A 21 21.03 -30.77 15.98
CA GLN A 21 19.76 -30.09 16.06
C GLN A 21 19.75 -29.03 14.96
N SER A 22 19.11 -29.40 13.85
CA SER A 22 18.63 -28.41 12.86
C SER A 22 17.61 -27.53 13.57
N SER A 23 18.07 -26.40 14.08
CA SER A 23 17.20 -25.33 14.53
C SER A 23 16.43 -24.84 13.32
N LYS A 24 15.20 -25.34 13.16
CA LYS A 24 14.19 -24.65 12.37
C LYS A 24 14.00 -23.28 13.01
N THR A 25 14.69 -22.29 12.47
CA THR A 25 14.31 -20.90 12.66
C THR A 25 12.94 -20.76 12.00
N THR A 26 11.92 -20.94 12.81
CA THR A 26 10.58 -20.46 12.48
C THR A 26 10.72 -18.97 12.35
N GLY A 27 10.86 -18.52 11.11
CA GLY A 27 10.75 -17.11 10.81
C GLY A 27 9.36 -16.67 11.26
N GLU A 28 9.28 -16.16 12.45
CA GLU A 28 8.17 -15.37 12.93
C GLU A 28 8.10 -14.16 11.99
N LYS A 29 7.31 -14.31 10.94
CA LYS A 29 6.92 -13.19 10.10
C LYS A 29 6.12 -12.29 11.02
N THR A 30 6.85 -11.38 11.67
CA THR A 30 6.25 -10.25 12.36
C THR A 30 5.29 -9.66 11.35
N MET A 31 3.99 -9.82 11.58
CA MET A 31 2.98 -9.03 10.88
C MET A 31 3.25 -7.60 11.31
N GLU A 32 4.12 -6.94 10.55
CA GLU A 32 4.25 -5.50 10.62
C GLU A 32 2.85 -4.96 10.38
N THR A 33 2.23 -4.51 11.45
CA THR A 33 0.92 -3.87 11.41
C THR A 33 1.06 -2.77 10.38
N ALA A 34 0.40 -2.94 9.23
CA ALA A 34 0.52 -2.01 8.12
C ALA A 34 0.15 -0.63 8.66
N LYS A 35 1.17 0.18 8.94
CA LYS A 35 0.99 1.54 9.40
C LYS A 35 0.27 2.26 8.27
N ASN A 36 -1.00 2.62 8.49
CA ASN A 36 -1.76 3.37 7.52
C ASN A 36 -0.98 4.63 7.17
N THR A 37 -0.41 4.65 5.98
CA THR A 37 0.36 5.80 5.50
C THR A 37 -0.63 6.86 5.06
N THR A 38 -0.47 8.08 5.59
CA THR A 38 -1.30 9.22 5.21
C THR A 38 -0.49 10.25 4.45
N ILE A 39 -1.13 10.90 3.50
CA ILE A 39 -0.60 12.05 2.76
C ILE A 39 -1.53 13.25 2.94
N ASN A 40 -1.02 14.45 2.65
CA ASN A 40 -1.86 15.62 2.53
C ASN A 40 -2.40 15.73 1.09
N VAL A 41 -3.65 16.12 1.00
CA VAL A 41 -4.34 16.54 -0.22
C VAL A 41 -4.76 17.98 -0.04
N ILE A 42 -4.30 18.87 -0.92
CA ILE A 42 -4.53 20.31 -0.80
C ILE A 42 -5.31 20.79 -2.01
N VAL A 43 -6.45 21.40 -1.77
CA VAL A 43 -7.33 21.96 -2.81
C VAL A 43 -7.70 23.37 -2.42
N ASN A 44 -7.44 24.34 -3.29
CA ASN A 44 -7.75 25.77 -3.04
C ASN A 44 -7.22 26.27 -1.68
N GLY A 45 -6.03 25.82 -1.27
CA GLY A 45 -5.40 26.20 0.00
C GLY A 45 -5.94 25.47 1.22
N VAL A 46 -6.97 24.65 1.10
CA VAL A 46 -7.48 23.80 2.19
C VAL A 46 -6.76 22.46 2.17
N THR A 47 -6.24 22.02 3.32
CA THR A 47 -5.55 20.75 3.47
C THR A 47 -6.45 19.74 4.17
N LYS A 48 -6.59 18.56 3.58
CA LYS A 48 -7.16 17.35 4.21
C LYS A 48 -6.16 16.23 4.08
N THR A 49 -6.36 15.16 4.81
CA THR A 49 -5.52 13.95 4.68
C THR A 49 -6.23 12.88 3.87
N ALA A 50 -5.43 11.99 3.32
CA ALA A 50 -5.89 10.76 2.70
C ALA A 50 -5.09 9.58 3.24
N THR A 51 -5.78 8.51 3.59
CA THR A 51 -5.18 7.24 4.01
C THR A 51 -4.95 6.38 2.79
N LEU A 52 -3.70 5.96 2.59
CA LEU A 52 -3.29 5.14 1.44
C LEU A 52 -3.43 3.65 1.73
N VAL A 53 -3.79 2.88 0.70
CA VAL A 53 -3.68 1.42 0.73
C VAL A 53 -2.21 1.00 0.51
N ASN A 54 -1.84 -0.22 0.90
CA ASN A 54 -0.49 -0.74 0.70
C ASN A 54 -0.43 -1.58 -0.58
N ASN A 55 0.01 -0.98 -1.69
CA ASN A 55 0.25 -1.66 -2.96
C ASN A 55 1.45 -1.05 -3.71
N VAL A 56 1.78 -1.58 -4.90
CA VAL A 56 2.92 -1.10 -5.69
C VAL A 56 2.74 0.34 -6.19
N ALA A 57 1.51 0.75 -6.48
CA ALA A 57 1.21 2.10 -6.96
C ALA A 57 1.42 3.15 -5.86
N THR A 58 0.96 2.86 -4.63
CA THR A 58 1.11 3.77 -3.50
C THR A 58 2.57 3.89 -3.06
N LYS A 59 3.35 2.81 -3.13
CA LYS A 59 4.80 2.87 -2.88
C LYS A 59 5.48 3.80 -3.87
N ALA A 60 5.20 3.65 -5.16
CA ALA A 60 5.75 4.53 -6.20
C ALA A 60 5.26 5.99 -6.07
N LEU A 61 4.01 6.21 -5.65
CA LEU A 61 3.50 7.54 -5.34
C LEU A 61 4.28 8.17 -4.18
N LEU A 62 4.54 7.43 -3.10
CA LEU A 62 5.32 7.93 -1.97
C LEU A 62 6.77 8.27 -2.35
N GLU A 63 7.40 7.46 -3.22
CA GLU A 63 8.73 7.77 -3.77
C GLU A 63 8.72 9.04 -4.63
N LEU A 64 7.64 9.28 -5.37
CA LEU A 64 7.45 10.51 -6.12
C LEU A 64 7.31 11.72 -5.19
N LEU A 65 6.48 11.61 -4.16
CA LEU A 65 6.24 12.64 -3.15
C LEU A 65 7.48 12.92 -2.29
N ALA A 66 8.37 11.95 -2.09
CA ALA A 66 9.64 12.14 -1.39
C ALA A 66 10.60 13.09 -2.15
N LYS A 67 10.39 13.29 -3.44
CA LYS A 67 11.14 14.24 -4.27
C LYS A 67 10.56 15.65 -4.25
N GLY A 68 9.34 15.80 -3.72
CA GLY A 68 8.63 17.08 -3.60
C GLY A 68 7.13 16.92 -3.81
N ASN A 69 6.42 17.99 -3.59
CA ASN A 69 4.97 18.03 -3.79
C ASN A 69 4.62 17.80 -5.27
N VAL A 70 3.52 17.11 -5.51
CA VAL A 70 2.99 16.85 -6.85
C VAL A 70 1.72 17.65 -7.04
N THR A 71 1.71 18.53 -8.02
CA THR A 71 0.49 19.24 -8.44
C THR A 71 -0.16 18.51 -9.59
N VAL A 72 -1.38 18.07 -9.38
CA VAL A 72 -2.22 17.44 -10.38
C VAL A 72 -3.22 18.47 -10.87
N LYS A 73 -3.12 18.84 -12.13
CA LYS A 73 -4.12 19.69 -12.79
C LYS A 73 -5.31 18.83 -13.16
N THR A 74 -6.40 18.97 -12.41
CA THR A 74 -7.60 18.16 -12.61
C THR A 74 -8.70 18.94 -13.30
N ASP A 75 -9.63 18.20 -13.90
CA ASP A 75 -10.91 18.71 -14.39
C ASP A 75 -12.03 17.75 -13.97
N ASP A 76 -13.27 18.19 -14.03
CA ASP A 76 -14.44 17.33 -13.80
C ASP A 76 -14.61 16.36 -14.96
N TYR A 77 -14.87 15.09 -14.67
CA TYR A 77 -15.19 14.08 -15.65
C TYR A 77 -16.41 13.26 -15.22
N GLY A 78 -17.30 13.00 -16.16
CA GLY A 78 -18.49 12.17 -15.97
C GLY A 78 -19.47 12.62 -14.90
N GLY A 79 -19.21 13.74 -14.23
CA GLY A 79 -20.03 14.24 -13.12
C GLY A 79 -19.78 13.51 -11.79
N PHE A 80 -18.73 12.67 -11.71
CA PHE A 80 -18.44 11.85 -10.53
C PHE A 80 -17.01 11.96 -10.02
N GLU A 81 -16.06 12.53 -10.78
CA GLU A 81 -14.66 12.60 -10.35
C GLU A 81 -13.94 13.89 -10.78
N LYS A 82 -12.89 14.23 -10.06
CA LYS A 82 -11.81 15.11 -10.52
C LYS A 82 -10.68 14.23 -11.03
N VAL A 83 -10.29 14.36 -12.28
CA VAL A 83 -9.22 13.55 -12.90
C VAL A 83 -8.13 14.43 -13.48
N GLY A 84 -6.89 14.02 -13.31
CA GLY A 84 -5.72 14.67 -13.89
C GLY A 84 -4.52 13.72 -13.97
N THR A 85 -3.43 14.16 -14.60
CA THR A 85 -2.25 13.32 -14.82
C THR A 85 -1.08 13.74 -13.94
N PHE A 86 -0.23 12.76 -13.57
CA PHE A 86 1.02 13.01 -12.83
C PHE A 86 2.17 13.50 -13.71
N GLY A 87 2.04 13.44 -15.03
CA GLY A 87 3.16 13.65 -15.95
C GLY A 87 4.17 12.48 -16.01
N THR A 88 3.96 11.42 -15.27
CA THR A 88 4.73 10.17 -15.27
C THR A 88 3.81 8.97 -15.11
N ARG A 89 4.35 7.76 -15.24
CA ARG A 89 3.58 6.53 -15.03
C ARG A 89 3.97 5.86 -13.72
N LEU A 90 2.97 5.40 -13.00
CA LEU A 90 3.11 4.55 -11.81
C LEU A 90 2.72 3.10 -12.17
N PRO A 91 3.27 2.10 -11.47
CA PRO A 91 2.84 0.71 -11.63
C PRO A 91 1.37 0.55 -11.25
N THR A 92 0.71 -0.45 -11.81
CA THR A 92 -0.73 -0.69 -11.63
C THR A 92 -1.00 -2.09 -11.10
N GLU A 93 -2.03 -2.20 -10.24
CA GLU A 93 -2.67 -3.44 -9.80
C GLU A 93 -4.18 -3.28 -10.02
N ASN A 94 -4.61 -3.35 -11.28
CA ASN A 94 -5.99 -3.06 -11.65
C ASN A 94 -6.94 -4.17 -11.21
N SER A 95 -8.05 -3.76 -10.64
CA SER A 95 -9.20 -4.61 -10.34
C SER A 95 -10.50 -3.87 -10.62
N GLN A 96 -11.61 -4.60 -10.76
CA GLN A 96 -12.93 -3.97 -10.79
C GLN A 96 -13.21 -3.34 -9.43
N ILE A 97 -13.47 -2.04 -9.42
CA ILE A 97 -13.75 -1.26 -8.21
C ILE A 97 -15.01 -0.45 -8.43
N ASP A 98 -15.98 -0.61 -7.54
CA ASP A 98 -17.13 0.27 -7.42
C ASP A 98 -16.74 1.41 -6.47
N THR A 99 -16.35 2.54 -7.04
CA THR A 99 -15.88 3.70 -6.29
C THR A 99 -17.03 4.45 -5.63
N VAL A 100 -16.72 5.05 -4.49
CA VAL A 100 -17.63 5.92 -3.74
C VAL A 100 -16.96 7.26 -3.44
N PRO A 101 -17.71 8.29 -3.02
CA PRO A 101 -17.12 9.58 -2.67
C PRO A 101 -15.97 9.45 -1.67
N GLY A 102 -14.88 10.15 -1.96
CA GLY A 102 -13.64 10.13 -1.21
C GLY A 102 -12.59 9.14 -1.71
N ASP A 103 -12.94 8.17 -2.53
CA ASP A 103 -11.97 7.23 -3.09
C ASP A 103 -11.00 7.94 -4.04
N ILE A 104 -9.75 7.50 -3.99
CA ILE A 104 -8.66 7.96 -4.84
C ILE A 104 -8.11 6.76 -5.58
N VAL A 105 -8.10 6.82 -6.90
CA VAL A 105 -7.64 5.71 -7.74
C VAL A 105 -6.65 6.17 -8.80
N LEU A 106 -5.86 5.22 -9.31
CA LEU A 106 -5.02 5.38 -10.47
C LEU A 106 -5.70 4.70 -11.67
N TYR A 107 -5.82 5.43 -12.76
CA TYR A 107 -6.33 4.96 -14.04
C TYR A 107 -5.21 4.93 -15.07
N GLN A 108 -5.08 3.82 -15.79
CA GLN A 108 -4.07 3.61 -16.84
C GLN A 108 -2.62 3.97 -16.44
N GLY A 109 -2.30 3.95 -15.16
CA GLY A 109 -0.96 4.18 -14.63
C GLY A 109 -0.47 5.62 -14.62
N ASN A 110 -1.17 6.58 -15.21
CA ASN A 110 -0.73 7.98 -15.28
C ASN A 110 -1.78 9.01 -14.88
N SER A 111 -3.03 8.62 -14.75
CA SER A 111 -4.14 9.50 -14.34
C SER A 111 -4.58 9.16 -12.94
N ILE A 112 -4.73 10.15 -12.10
CA ILE A 112 -5.30 10.01 -10.75
C ILE A 112 -6.68 10.63 -10.73
N SER A 113 -7.62 9.93 -10.11
CA SER A 113 -9.01 10.35 -9.95
C SER A 113 -9.37 10.45 -8.48
N PHE A 114 -10.07 11.53 -8.15
CA PHE A 114 -10.63 11.80 -6.82
C PHE A 114 -12.16 11.80 -6.96
N PHE A 115 -12.80 10.78 -6.41
CA PHE A 115 -14.25 10.60 -6.59
C PHE A 115 -15.05 11.47 -5.63
N TYR A 116 -16.08 12.11 -6.16
CA TYR A 116 -17.10 12.83 -5.39
C TYR A 116 -18.50 12.26 -5.62
N ASP A 117 -18.62 11.26 -6.50
CA ASP A 117 -19.81 10.45 -6.69
C ASP A 117 -19.42 9.02 -7.09
N ASN A 118 -20.40 8.13 -7.27
CA ASN A 118 -20.15 6.72 -7.54
C ASN A 118 -19.81 6.46 -9.01
N ASN A 119 -18.92 5.51 -9.24
CA ASN A 119 -18.63 4.94 -10.55
C ASN A 119 -18.04 3.53 -10.39
N GLY A 120 -18.06 2.73 -11.45
CA GLY A 120 -17.47 1.40 -11.44
C GLY A 120 -16.63 1.16 -12.68
N TRP A 121 -15.35 0.81 -12.50
CA TRP A 121 -14.43 0.49 -13.59
C TRP A 121 -13.21 -0.28 -13.10
N SER A 122 -12.32 -0.62 -14.03
CA SER A 122 -11.02 -1.23 -13.70
C SER A 122 -10.00 -0.17 -13.31
N TYR A 123 -9.67 -0.11 -12.01
CA TYR A 123 -8.76 0.86 -11.41
C TYR A 123 -7.69 0.17 -10.54
N THR A 124 -6.64 0.92 -10.22
CA THR A 124 -5.76 0.59 -9.10
C THR A 124 -6.09 1.51 -7.93
N MET A 125 -6.51 0.95 -6.79
CA MET A 125 -6.81 1.74 -5.58
C MET A 125 -5.53 2.43 -5.08
N ILE A 126 -5.64 3.72 -4.79
CA ILE A 126 -4.56 4.51 -4.14
C ILE A 126 -4.89 4.71 -2.66
N GLY A 127 -6.12 5.08 -2.34
CA GLY A 127 -6.52 5.36 -0.97
C GLY A 127 -7.87 6.05 -0.89
N LYS A 128 -8.08 6.73 0.23
CA LYS A 128 -9.33 7.44 0.49
C LYS A 128 -9.08 8.73 1.26
N LEU A 129 -9.80 9.78 0.94
CA LEU A 129 -9.86 11.00 1.74
C LEU A 129 -10.39 10.70 3.14
N ASP A 130 -9.75 11.26 4.16
CA ASP A 130 -10.18 11.12 5.55
C ASP A 130 -11.34 12.11 5.85
N ILE A 131 -12.35 12.06 5.00
CA ILE A 131 -13.58 12.85 5.08
C ILE A 131 -14.74 11.86 4.95
N THR A 132 -15.69 11.89 5.86
CA THR A 132 -16.84 10.97 5.87
C THR A 132 -18.09 11.58 5.29
N ASP A 133 -18.25 12.89 5.34
CA ASP A 133 -19.42 13.59 4.83
C ASP A 133 -19.30 13.85 3.33
N VAL A 134 -20.22 13.32 2.54
CA VAL A 134 -20.23 13.43 1.08
C VAL A 134 -20.34 14.87 0.60
N LYS A 135 -21.08 15.72 1.31
CA LYS A 135 -21.21 17.14 0.95
C LYS A 135 -19.89 17.87 1.18
N GLU A 136 -19.18 17.53 2.26
CA GLU A 136 -17.84 18.04 2.53
C GLU A 136 -16.85 17.59 1.45
N ILE A 137 -16.87 16.31 1.03
CA ILE A 137 -16.05 15.82 -0.08
C ILE A 137 -16.29 16.61 -1.36
N LYS A 138 -17.56 16.79 -1.75
CA LYS A 138 -17.94 17.56 -2.94
C LYS A 138 -17.47 19.02 -2.86
N THR A 139 -17.59 19.63 -1.72
CA THR A 139 -17.12 20.99 -1.47
C THR A 139 -15.60 21.08 -1.54
N PHE A 140 -14.89 20.20 -0.85
CA PHE A 140 -13.43 20.14 -0.79
C PHE A 140 -12.83 19.93 -2.19
N LEU A 141 -13.33 18.96 -2.95
CA LEU A 141 -12.87 18.67 -4.30
C LEU A 141 -13.32 19.70 -5.34
N ALA A 142 -14.06 20.73 -4.95
CA ALA A 142 -14.66 21.68 -5.88
C ALA A 142 -15.45 21.00 -7.02
N ALA A 143 -16.28 20.00 -6.66
CA ALA A 143 -17.08 19.23 -7.60
C ALA A 143 -17.91 20.16 -8.51
N TRP A 144 -17.93 19.86 -9.81
CA TRP A 144 -18.61 20.62 -10.88
C TRP A 144 -18.15 22.08 -11.07
N LYS A 145 -16.93 22.41 -10.59
CA LYS A 145 -16.35 23.76 -10.77
C LYS A 145 -15.32 23.82 -11.90
N GLY A 146 -15.18 22.74 -12.67
CA GLY A 146 -14.21 22.65 -13.74
C GLY A 146 -12.77 22.49 -13.22
N LYS A 147 -11.82 23.11 -13.90
CA LYS A 147 -10.38 22.95 -13.61
C LYS A 147 -10.04 23.33 -12.18
N THR A 148 -9.30 22.45 -11.52
CA THR A 148 -8.89 22.61 -10.13
C THR A 148 -7.51 21.96 -9.94
N ASP A 149 -6.58 22.68 -9.33
CA ASP A 149 -5.28 22.10 -8.97
C ASP A 149 -5.39 21.37 -7.63
N ILE A 150 -4.98 20.10 -7.60
CA ILE A 150 -4.89 19.28 -6.41
C ILE A 150 -3.42 19.01 -6.14
N ILE A 151 -2.95 19.41 -4.96
CA ILE A 151 -1.56 19.20 -4.55
C ILE A 151 -1.50 18.03 -3.59
N LEU A 152 -0.60 17.10 -3.86
CA LEU A 152 -0.27 15.98 -2.99
C LEU A 152 1.08 16.23 -2.33
N SER A 153 1.19 15.98 -1.02
CA SER A 153 2.46 16.06 -0.29
C SER A 153 2.56 15.01 0.79
N LEU A 154 3.77 14.68 1.19
CA LEU A 154 3.99 13.92 2.42
C LEU A 154 3.47 14.73 3.62
N LYS A 155 3.03 13.99 4.65
CA LYS A 155 2.59 14.58 5.92
C LYS A 155 3.76 14.94 6.80
#